data_ddce54f62fe40d0a8a22b85096194077
#
_entry.id   ddce54f62fe40d0a8a22b85096194077
#
_cell.length_a   1.000
_cell.length_b   1.000
_cell.length_c   1.000
_cell.angle_alpha   90.00
_cell.angle_beta   90.00
_cell.angle_gamma   90.00
#
_symmetry.space_group_name_H-M   'P 1'
#
loop_
_entity.id
_entity.type
_entity.pdbx_description
1 polymer ?
#
loop_
_entity_poly.entity_id
_entity_poly.type
_entity_poly.pdbx_seq_one_letter_code
_entity_poly.pdbx_strand_id
1 'polypeptide(L)'
;MFESRENLLDEIVLYANADEVIYNNVLKPAIEDYGDTADETEWKVAAKAVIGDYIKATLHVGLVQAWAIVANLFTEEDVDYIANAFMDYYEEEIEEARTESIEKHRAKMKELFGE
;
A
#
# COMPACT_ATOMS: atom_id res chain seq x y z
N MET A 1 -6.91 -14.34 19.44
CA MET A 1 -7.93 -13.28 19.28
C MET A 1 -7.31 -11.92 19.59
N PHE A 2 -7.70 -10.92 18.87
CA PHE A 2 -7.14 -9.58 19.02
C PHE A 2 -7.83 -8.82 20.16
N GLU A 3 -7.06 -8.19 21.03
CA GLU A 3 -7.59 -7.45 22.19
C GLU A 3 -8.21 -6.11 21.78
N SER A 4 -7.75 -5.55 20.63
CA SER A 4 -8.28 -4.31 20.12
C SER A 4 -8.24 -4.30 18.60
N ARG A 5 -8.97 -3.36 17.99
CA ARG A 5 -8.98 -3.19 16.55
C ARG A 5 -7.59 -2.76 16.03
N GLU A 6 -6.89 -1.92 16.79
CA GLU A 6 -5.52 -1.52 16.48
C GLU A 6 -4.58 -2.71 16.36
N ASN A 7 -4.69 -3.68 17.27
CA ASN A 7 -3.87 -4.89 17.23
C ASN A 7 -4.13 -5.71 15.95
N LEU A 8 -5.39 -5.79 15.52
CA LEU A 8 -5.73 -6.43 14.27
C LEU A 8 -5.11 -5.71 13.07
N LEU A 9 -5.21 -4.39 13.03
CA LEU A 9 -4.67 -3.59 11.94
C LEU A 9 -3.13 -3.69 11.90
N ASP A 10 -2.47 -3.66 13.05
CA ASP A 10 -1.02 -3.84 13.14
C ASP A 10 -0.60 -5.24 12.66
N GLU A 11 -1.38 -6.26 12.98
CA GLU A 11 -1.12 -7.63 12.50
C GLU A 11 -1.21 -7.72 10.98
N ILE A 12 -2.18 -7.04 10.39
CA ILE A 12 -2.33 -7.00 8.93
C ILE A 12 -1.11 -6.33 8.28
N VAL A 13 -0.62 -5.24 8.86
CA VAL A 13 0.58 -4.54 8.38
C VAL A 13 1.80 -5.46 8.45
N LEU A 14 1.99 -6.15 9.57
CA LEU A 14 3.09 -7.11 9.74
C LEU A 14 3.00 -8.25 8.73
N TYR A 15 1.81 -8.77 8.51
CA TYR A 15 1.58 -9.83 7.53
C TYR A 15 2.03 -9.39 6.13
N ALA A 16 1.64 -8.20 5.71
CA ALA A 16 2.02 -7.67 4.41
C ALA A 16 3.53 -7.44 4.29
N ASN A 17 4.14 -6.89 5.33
CA ASN A 17 5.57 -6.58 5.32
C ASN A 17 6.45 -7.83 5.33
N ALA A 18 5.92 -8.96 5.80
CA ALA A 18 6.64 -10.22 5.85
C ALA A 18 6.51 -11.04 4.54
N ASP A 19 5.64 -10.64 3.62
CA ASP A 19 5.34 -11.40 2.40
C ASP A 19 5.92 -10.72 1.16
N GLU A 20 6.90 -11.36 0.52
CA GLU A 20 7.54 -10.85 -0.70
C GLU A 20 6.57 -10.70 -1.86
N VAL A 21 5.60 -11.59 -1.99
CA VAL A 21 4.63 -11.55 -3.08
C VAL A 21 3.74 -10.31 -2.94
N ILE A 22 3.28 -10.03 -1.73
CA ILE A 22 2.50 -8.82 -1.45
C ILE A 22 3.36 -7.58 -1.69
N TYR A 23 4.60 -7.58 -1.20
CA TYR A 23 5.50 -6.46 -1.41
C TYR A 23 5.67 -6.17 -2.91
N ASN A 24 6.00 -7.18 -3.71
CA ASN A 24 6.30 -7.00 -5.13
C ASN A 24 5.06 -6.62 -5.95
N ASN A 25 3.89 -7.16 -5.61
CA ASN A 25 2.67 -6.98 -6.40
C ASN A 25 1.78 -5.83 -5.94
N VAL A 26 1.88 -5.42 -4.68
CA VAL A 26 0.98 -4.41 -4.10
C VAL A 26 1.76 -3.21 -3.58
N LEU A 27 2.74 -3.43 -2.70
CA LEU A 27 3.43 -2.34 -2.01
C LEU A 27 4.41 -1.60 -2.90
N LYS A 28 5.24 -2.32 -3.63
CA LYS A 28 6.22 -1.71 -4.52
C LYS A 28 5.60 -0.83 -5.60
N PRO A 29 4.56 -1.28 -6.32
CA PRO A 29 3.86 -0.41 -7.26
C PRO A 29 3.26 0.84 -6.60
N ALA A 30 2.70 0.71 -5.39
CA ALA A 30 2.17 1.85 -4.64
C ALA A 30 3.27 2.85 -4.26
N ILE A 31 4.45 2.36 -3.85
CA ILE A 31 5.61 3.21 -3.54
C ILE A 31 6.01 4.02 -4.78
N GLU A 32 6.14 3.35 -5.91
CA GLU A 32 6.55 3.99 -7.17
C GLU A 32 5.52 5.02 -7.64
N ASP A 33 4.25 4.68 -7.62
CA ASP A 33 3.17 5.58 -8.05
C ASP A 33 3.03 6.77 -7.11
N TYR A 34 3.10 6.56 -5.81
CA TYR A 34 3.06 7.66 -4.83
C TYR A 34 4.27 8.57 -4.97
N GLY A 35 5.45 8.00 -5.21
CA GLY A 35 6.66 8.78 -5.45
C GLY A 35 6.54 9.67 -6.68
N ASP A 36 5.84 9.21 -7.71
CA ASP A 36 5.65 9.95 -8.95
C ASP A 36 4.55 11.02 -8.85
N THR A 37 3.39 10.67 -8.31
CA THR A 37 2.19 11.51 -8.32
C THR A 37 1.86 12.17 -6.99
N ALA A 38 2.39 11.66 -5.88
CA ALA A 38 2.04 12.04 -4.51
C ALA A 38 0.54 11.84 -4.20
N ASP A 39 -0.09 10.89 -4.86
CA ASP A 39 -1.52 10.61 -4.71
C ASP A 39 -1.74 9.49 -3.67
N GLU A 40 -2.33 9.86 -2.53
CA GLU A 40 -2.61 8.92 -1.43
C GLU A 40 -3.62 7.84 -1.80
N THR A 41 -4.37 8.02 -2.89
CA THR A 41 -5.36 7.02 -3.35
C THR A 41 -4.71 5.67 -3.61
N GLU A 42 -3.49 5.66 -4.16
CA GLU A 42 -2.75 4.42 -4.41
C GLU A 42 -2.49 3.64 -3.12
N TRP A 43 -2.19 4.34 -2.03
CA TRP A 43 -1.99 3.70 -0.73
C TRP A 43 -3.28 3.15 -0.15
N LYS A 44 -4.41 3.79 -0.39
CA LYS A 44 -5.72 3.29 0.05
C LYS A 44 -6.09 2.03 -0.72
N VAL A 45 -5.84 2.00 -2.02
CA VAL A 45 -6.06 0.81 -2.84
C VAL A 45 -5.17 -0.34 -2.37
N ALA A 46 -3.89 -0.06 -2.11
CA ALA A 46 -2.95 -1.05 -1.60
C ALA A 46 -3.40 -1.60 -0.24
N ALA A 47 -3.83 -0.72 0.67
CA ALA A 47 -4.32 -1.13 1.98
C ALA A 47 -5.53 -2.07 1.86
N LYS A 48 -6.49 -1.76 1.01
CA LYS A 48 -7.67 -2.61 0.77
C LYS A 48 -7.26 -3.97 0.20
N ALA A 49 -6.33 -3.99 -0.73
CA ALA A 49 -5.84 -5.24 -1.33
C ALA A 49 -5.16 -6.13 -0.27
N VAL A 50 -4.35 -5.54 0.61
CA VAL A 50 -3.69 -6.26 1.70
C VAL A 50 -4.70 -6.83 2.69
N ILE A 51 -5.68 -6.02 3.09
CA ILE A 51 -6.75 -6.47 3.99
C ILE A 51 -7.49 -7.67 3.39
N GLY A 52 -7.87 -7.56 2.11
CA GLY A 52 -8.57 -8.64 1.41
C GLY A 52 -7.75 -9.93 1.36
N ASP A 53 -6.46 -9.82 1.08
CA ASP A 53 -5.56 -10.96 1.02
C ASP A 53 -5.39 -11.61 2.40
N TYR A 54 -5.25 -10.80 3.45
CA TYR A 54 -5.16 -11.28 4.83
C TYR A 54 -6.42 -12.07 5.22
N ILE A 55 -7.60 -11.53 4.93
CA ILE A 55 -8.87 -12.18 5.23
C ILE A 55 -8.99 -13.50 4.47
N LYS A 56 -8.64 -13.49 3.19
CA LYS A 56 -8.67 -14.68 2.34
C LYS A 56 -7.77 -15.79 2.92
N ALA A 57 -6.56 -15.45 3.30
CA ALA A 57 -5.59 -16.40 3.86
C ALA A 57 -6.00 -16.89 5.25
N THR A 58 -6.48 -16.01 6.10
CA THR A 58 -6.80 -16.32 7.49
C THR A 58 -8.06 -17.16 7.62
N LEU A 59 -9.09 -16.85 6.84
CA LEU A 59 -10.39 -17.54 6.92
C LEU A 59 -10.55 -18.64 5.88
N HIS A 60 -9.59 -18.81 4.97
CA HIS A 60 -9.63 -19.78 3.88
C HIS A 60 -10.91 -19.64 3.01
N VAL A 61 -11.30 -18.40 2.75
CA VAL A 61 -12.48 -18.09 1.91
C VAL A 61 -12.04 -17.66 0.52
N GLY A 62 -12.97 -17.68 -0.43
CA GLY A 62 -12.73 -17.20 -1.79
C GLY A 62 -12.63 -15.67 -1.85
N LEU A 63 -12.14 -15.16 -2.96
CA LEU A 63 -11.91 -13.72 -3.17
C LEU A 63 -13.19 -12.89 -2.99
N VAL A 64 -14.31 -13.34 -3.52
CA VAL A 64 -15.59 -12.62 -3.42
C VAL A 64 -16.04 -12.52 -1.96
N GLN A 65 -15.91 -13.62 -1.20
CA GLN A 65 -16.24 -13.63 0.22
C GLN A 65 -15.31 -12.72 1.02
N ALA A 66 -14.01 -12.74 0.70
CA ALA A 66 -13.03 -11.86 1.35
C ALA A 66 -13.39 -10.38 1.15
N TRP A 67 -13.74 -9.98 -0.06
CA TRP A 67 -14.14 -8.60 -0.35
C TRP A 67 -15.44 -8.21 0.35
N ALA A 68 -16.40 -9.13 0.47
CA ALA A 68 -17.63 -8.89 1.22
C ALA A 68 -17.34 -8.65 2.70
N ILE A 69 -16.44 -9.42 3.29
CA ILE A 69 -16.02 -9.25 4.69
C ILE A 69 -15.32 -7.90 4.87
N VAL A 70 -14.42 -7.54 3.97
CA VAL A 70 -13.73 -6.24 4.03
C VAL A 70 -14.73 -5.09 3.98
N ALA A 71 -15.70 -5.15 3.07
CA ALA A 71 -16.70 -4.10 2.93
C ALA A 71 -17.58 -3.94 4.18
N ASN A 72 -17.84 -5.02 4.90
CA ASN A 72 -18.74 -5.01 6.06
C ASN A 72 -18.04 -4.77 7.40
N LEU A 73 -16.78 -5.19 7.54
CA LEU A 73 -16.07 -5.15 8.81
C LEU A 73 -15.02 -4.06 8.93
N PHE A 74 -14.55 -3.53 7.82
CA PHE A 74 -13.49 -2.51 7.81
C PHE A 74 -14.05 -1.18 7.32
N THR A 75 -13.70 -0.11 8.04
CA THR A 75 -14.14 1.25 7.73
C THR A 75 -13.05 1.99 6.93
N GLU A 76 -13.39 3.18 6.41
CA GLU A 76 -12.40 4.06 5.80
C GLU A 76 -11.28 4.45 6.78
N GLU A 77 -11.62 4.59 8.06
CA GLU A 77 -10.62 4.86 9.09
C GLU A 77 -9.62 3.73 9.23
N ASP A 78 -10.06 2.47 9.12
CA ASP A 78 -9.17 1.31 9.15
C ASP A 78 -8.24 1.28 7.95
N VAL A 79 -8.77 1.58 6.77
CA VAL A 79 -8.00 1.67 5.54
C VAL A 79 -6.95 2.78 5.66
N ASP A 80 -7.34 3.94 6.16
CA ASP A 80 -6.43 5.07 6.36
C ASP A 80 -5.33 4.73 7.36
N TYR A 81 -5.66 4.03 8.43
CA TYR A 81 -4.68 3.59 9.43
C TYR A 81 -3.60 2.72 8.79
N ILE A 82 -4.01 1.72 8.01
CA ILE A 82 -3.08 0.80 7.34
C ILE A 82 -2.27 1.53 6.27
N ALA A 83 -2.91 2.40 5.49
CA ALA A 83 -2.22 3.19 4.47
C ALA A 83 -1.15 4.08 5.10
N ASN A 84 -1.47 4.76 6.20
CA ASN A 84 -0.50 5.61 6.91
C ASN A 84 0.64 4.80 7.50
N ALA A 85 0.35 3.61 8.02
CA ALA A 85 1.38 2.71 8.55
C ALA A 85 2.37 2.29 7.47
N PHE A 86 1.89 1.99 6.26
CA PHE A 86 2.76 1.68 5.13
C PHE A 86 3.57 2.90 4.68
N MET A 87 2.97 4.06 4.61
CA MET A 87 3.68 5.30 4.24
C MET A 87 4.81 5.59 5.20
N ASP A 88 4.59 5.41 6.50
CA ASP A 88 5.63 5.60 7.51
C ASP A 88 6.72 4.52 7.41
N TYR A 89 6.31 3.28 7.23
CA TYR A 89 7.26 2.16 7.15
C TYR A 89 8.17 2.26 5.92
N TYR A 90 7.62 2.69 4.79
CA TYR A 90 8.37 2.79 3.53
C TYR A 90 8.79 4.22 3.18
N GLU A 91 8.88 5.09 4.16
CA GLU A 91 9.25 6.50 3.95
C GLU A 91 10.53 6.68 3.13
N GLU A 92 11.57 5.92 3.45
CA GLU A 92 12.85 6.00 2.72
C GLU A 92 12.70 5.57 1.26
N GLU A 93 11.97 4.48 1.01
CA GLU A 93 11.73 3.99 -0.34
C GLU A 93 10.87 4.97 -1.16
N ILE A 94 9.90 5.61 -0.53
CA ILE A 94 9.08 6.65 -1.15
C ILE A 94 9.94 7.85 -1.55
N GLU A 95 10.86 8.26 -0.68
CA GLU A 95 11.79 9.36 -0.94
C GLU A 95 12.70 9.03 -2.12
N GLU A 96 13.22 7.83 -2.20
CA GLU A 96 14.04 7.36 -3.31
C GLU A 96 13.25 7.37 -4.62
N ALA A 97 12.01 6.86 -4.60
CA ALA A 97 11.14 6.83 -5.78
C ALA A 97 10.81 8.25 -6.26
N ARG A 98 10.58 9.16 -5.32
CA ARG A 98 10.33 10.58 -5.64
C ARG A 98 11.56 11.22 -6.29
N THR A 99 12.74 10.96 -5.75
CA THR A 99 14.00 11.49 -6.29
C THR A 99 14.23 10.98 -7.72
N GLU A 100 14.03 9.69 -7.95
CA GLU A 100 14.14 9.09 -9.28
C GLU A 100 13.15 9.71 -10.27
N SER A 101 11.92 9.94 -9.83
CA SER A 101 10.88 10.56 -10.65
C SER A 101 11.28 11.99 -11.05
N ILE A 102 11.79 12.77 -10.10
CA ILE A 102 12.26 14.14 -10.35
C ILE A 102 13.42 14.13 -11.36
N GLU A 103 14.37 13.22 -11.19
CA GLU A 103 15.51 13.09 -12.09
C GLU A 103 15.07 12.70 -13.51
N LYS A 104 14.13 11.79 -13.64
CA LYS A 104 13.55 11.40 -14.93
C LYS A 104 12.88 12.58 -15.62
N HIS A 105 12.10 13.36 -14.86
CA HIS A 105 11.45 14.56 -15.40
C HIS A 105 12.48 15.60 -15.86
N ARG A 106 13.55 15.81 -15.10
CA ARG A 106 14.63 16.72 -15.49
C ARG A 106 15.32 16.28 -16.77
N ALA A 107 15.66 15.00 -16.87
CA ALA A 107 16.29 14.43 -18.05
C ALA A 107 15.40 14.60 -19.29
N LYS A 108 14.09 14.33 -19.12
CA LYS A 108 13.11 14.48 -20.18
C LYS A 108 12.96 15.94 -20.62
N MET A 109 12.94 16.86 -19.67
CA MET A 109 12.86 18.29 -19.97
C MET A 109 14.11 18.78 -20.74
N LYS A 110 15.29 18.35 -20.34
CA LYS A 110 16.53 18.65 -21.05
C LYS A 110 16.48 18.14 -22.48
N GLU A 111 16.02 16.92 -22.67
CA GLU A 111 15.90 16.30 -23.99
C GLU A 111 14.91 17.06 -24.88
N LEU A 112 13.76 17.48 -24.33
CA LEU A 112 12.72 18.20 -25.05
C LEU A 112 13.12 19.62 -25.42
N PHE A 113 13.90 20.29 -24.56
CA PHE A 113 14.27 21.71 -24.76
C PHE A 113 15.70 21.92 -25.21
N GLY A 114 16.43 20.85 -25.50
CA GLY A 114 17.75 20.91 -26.10
C GLY A 114 18.87 21.41 -25.20
N GLU A 115 18.68 21.30 -23.88
CA GLU A 115 19.73 21.72 -22.93
C GLU A 115 20.45 20.58 -22.27
#